data_a5e76a33ebe7c54b5d3b6a77585afae9
#
_entry.id   a5e76a33ebe7c54b5d3b6a77585afae9
#
_cell.length_a   1.000
_cell.length_b   1.000
_cell.length_c   1.000
_cell.angle_alpha   90.00
_cell.angle_beta   90.00
_cell.angle_gamma   90.00
#
_symmetry.space_group_name_H-M   'P 1'
#
loop_
_entity.id
_entity.type
_entity.pdbx_description
1 polymer ?
#
loop_
_entity_poly.entity_id
_entity_poly.type
_entity_poly.pdbx_seq_one_letter_code
_entity_poly.pdbx_strand_id
1 'polypeptide(L)'
;LATGLAGQALAQGQSDPAITNLPDWSKVLGPGVDAKPYGVPSKYEADVVRRHVEWLTASRESSVNFTPLHALDGIITPNGLCFERHHSGIAEIDPAQYRLMINGLVNKPLVFTLEDLMRFPRVNRVYFLECAANSGMEWRGAQLNGCQFTHGMVHCVMYTGVPLKLLLEEAGLKPGANWVMPEGGDSSAMNRSLPMEKALDDCLLAFKMNGEALRPEQGYPVRLVVPGWEGNLWVKWIRRLEVGDRPWQAREETSKYTDLLANGKARRFTWAMDTKSVITSPSPQMPITHGKGATVLTGLAWSGHGTIKRVDVTIDGGRNWHVARIDGPSLSKAVHRFYYEFEWDGRPLYLQSRAIDETGYVQPTKDELRKSRGENSIYHNNGIQTWAVNADGVVENVEIS
;
A
#
# COMPACT_ATOMS: atom_id res chain seq x y z
N LEU A 1 -3.71 5.65 31.04
CA LEU A 1 -3.32 4.68 32.12
C LEU A 1 -1.98 4.07 31.73
N ALA A 2 -0.89 4.77 32.02
CA ALA A 2 0.48 4.29 31.91
C ALA A 2 0.86 3.59 33.22
N THR A 3 0.37 2.38 33.44
CA THR A 3 0.79 1.57 34.58
C THR A 3 0.98 0.15 34.09
N GLY A 4 2.23 -0.21 33.82
CA GLY A 4 2.56 -1.61 33.54
C GLY A 4 3.82 -1.90 32.77
N LEU A 5 4.63 -0.93 32.39
CA LEU A 5 6.03 -1.16 32.06
C LEU A 5 6.86 -0.98 33.33
N ALA A 6 6.56 -1.77 34.37
CA ALA A 6 7.48 -1.96 35.46
C ALA A 6 8.61 -2.85 34.95
N GLY A 7 9.67 -2.22 34.45
CA GLY A 7 10.96 -2.85 34.45
C GLY A 7 11.20 -3.42 35.85
N GLN A 8 11.75 -4.63 35.97
CA GLN A 8 12.08 -5.24 37.25
C GLN A 8 12.76 -4.21 38.13
N ALA A 9 12.11 -3.84 39.24
CA ALA A 9 12.71 -2.96 40.23
C ALA A 9 13.97 -3.65 40.73
N LEU A 10 15.13 -3.11 40.34
CA LEU A 10 16.41 -3.57 40.86
C LEU A 10 16.41 -3.37 42.37
N ALA A 11 16.73 -4.44 43.10
CA ALA A 11 16.80 -4.45 44.54
C ALA A 11 17.75 -3.38 45.06
N GLN A 12 17.38 -2.77 46.14
CA GLN A 12 18.02 -1.66 46.85
C GLN A 12 19.55 -1.59 46.74
N GLY A 13 20.06 -0.50 46.20
CA GLY A 13 21.39 0.02 46.48
C GLY A 13 22.55 -0.38 45.57
N GLN A 14 22.30 -1.16 44.50
CA GLN A 14 23.30 -1.41 43.46
C GLN A 14 22.92 -0.70 42.17
N SER A 15 23.79 0.16 41.67
CA SER A 15 23.62 0.75 40.33
C SER A 15 23.70 -0.36 39.30
N ASP A 16 22.82 -0.30 38.28
CA ASP A 16 22.81 -1.23 37.14
C ASP A 16 24.22 -1.31 36.50
N PRO A 17 24.87 -2.47 36.45
CA PRO A 17 26.15 -2.65 35.79
C PRO A 17 26.16 -2.18 34.33
N ALA A 18 25.04 -2.24 33.63
CA ALA A 18 24.92 -1.71 32.27
C ALA A 18 25.00 -0.18 32.20
N ILE A 19 24.70 0.52 33.29
CA ILE A 19 24.83 1.99 33.41
C ILE A 19 26.25 2.37 33.86
N THR A 20 26.85 1.59 34.79
CA THR A 20 28.17 1.89 35.38
C THR A 20 29.34 1.36 34.57
N ASN A 21 29.17 0.21 33.92
CA ASN A 21 30.14 -0.38 33.01
C ASN A 21 29.81 -0.01 31.57
N LEU A 22 30.27 1.14 31.10
CA LEU A 22 30.06 1.57 29.72
C LEU A 22 30.56 0.51 28.75
N PRO A 23 29.72 0.09 27.80
CA PRO A 23 30.11 -0.87 26.77
C PRO A 23 31.22 -0.30 25.86
N ASP A 24 32.03 -1.17 25.26
CA ASP A 24 33.22 -0.75 24.50
C ASP A 24 32.89 0.15 23.31
N TRP A 25 31.77 -0.06 22.66
CA TRP A 25 31.30 0.80 21.56
C TRP A 25 31.06 2.27 21.99
N SER A 26 30.80 2.52 23.27
CA SER A 26 30.58 3.90 23.79
C SER A 26 31.92 4.58 24.16
N LYS A 27 33.01 3.87 24.15
CA LYS A 27 34.38 4.38 24.52
C LYS A 27 35.24 4.74 23.31
N VAL A 28 34.77 4.44 22.09
CA VAL A 28 35.50 4.69 20.86
C VAL A 28 34.73 5.67 19.97
N LEU A 29 35.49 6.44 19.19
CA LEU A 29 34.87 7.33 18.18
C LEU A 29 34.32 6.45 17.04
N GLY A 30 33.09 6.73 16.65
CA GLY A 30 32.50 6.20 15.43
C GLY A 30 33.05 6.88 14.17
N PRO A 31 32.61 6.45 12.97
CA PRO A 31 32.96 7.12 11.72
C PRO A 31 32.45 8.58 11.76
N GLY A 32 33.21 9.46 11.11
CA GLY A 32 32.85 10.87 10.96
C GLY A 32 31.67 11.09 10.01
N VAL A 33 31.31 12.36 9.82
CA VAL A 33 30.28 12.76 8.86
C VAL A 33 30.88 12.76 7.44
N ASP A 34 30.27 12.00 6.56
CA ASP A 34 30.62 11.95 5.14
C ASP A 34 29.47 12.45 4.26
N ALA A 35 29.81 13.03 3.11
CA ALA A 35 28.83 13.35 2.08
C ALA A 35 28.38 12.05 1.38
N LYS A 36 27.11 11.71 1.54
CA LYS A 36 26.49 10.51 0.93
C LYS A 36 25.21 10.92 0.17
N PRO A 37 24.92 10.31 -0.99
CA PRO A 37 23.69 10.62 -1.74
C PRO A 37 22.43 10.30 -0.94
N TYR A 38 22.38 9.16 -0.25
CA TYR A 38 21.33 8.74 0.67
C TYR A 38 21.93 7.98 1.85
N GLY A 39 21.31 8.10 3.02
CA GLY A 39 21.66 7.28 4.17
C GLY A 39 21.29 5.80 3.95
N VAL A 40 21.87 4.95 4.75
CA VAL A 40 21.49 3.53 4.84
C VAL A 40 20.98 3.24 6.25
N PRO A 41 20.04 2.29 6.41
CA PRO A 41 19.59 1.84 7.73
C PRO A 41 20.77 1.28 8.56
N SER A 42 20.55 1.16 9.88
CA SER A 42 21.48 0.42 10.73
C SER A 42 21.71 -1.00 10.18
N LYS A 43 22.93 -1.51 10.30
CA LYS A 43 23.25 -2.90 9.92
C LYS A 43 22.42 -3.94 10.69
N TYR A 44 21.85 -3.56 11.82
CA TYR A 44 20.97 -4.41 12.63
C TYR A 44 19.52 -4.48 12.11
N GLU A 45 19.18 -3.62 11.13
CA GLU A 45 17.89 -3.62 10.43
C GLU A 45 18.00 -4.29 9.04
N ALA A 46 19.03 -5.08 8.81
CA ALA A 46 19.28 -5.71 7.49
C ALA A 46 18.18 -6.69 7.06
N ASP A 47 17.40 -7.21 8.02
CA ASP A 47 16.30 -8.14 7.76
C ASP A 47 14.98 -7.44 7.37
N VAL A 48 14.91 -6.11 7.54
CA VAL A 48 13.75 -5.31 7.13
C VAL A 48 13.83 -5.07 5.62
N VAL A 49 13.25 -5.97 4.86
CA VAL A 49 13.37 -5.99 3.39
C VAL A 49 12.03 -6.18 2.70
N ARG A 50 11.93 -5.69 1.47
CA ARG A 50 10.86 -6.10 0.54
C ARG A 50 11.10 -7.55 0.14
N ARG A 51 10.23 -8.46 0.55
CA ARG A 51 10.38 -9.87 0.23
C ARG A 51 9.84 -10.18 -1.16
N HIS A 52 10.61 -10.92 -1.93
CA HIS A 52 10.25 -11.48 -3.22
C HIS A 52 9.79 -12.94 -3.05
N VAL A 53 8.86 -13.37 -3.90
CA VAL A 53 8.36 -14.76 -3.95
C VAL A 53 8.61 -15.31 -5.36
N GLU A 54 9.65 -16.09 -5.54
CA GLU A 54 10.14 -16.52 -6.87
C GLU A 54 9.12 -17.30 -7.67
N TRP A 55 8.34 -18.20 -7.04
CA TRP A 55 7.37 -19.05 -7.72
C TRP A 55 6.07 -18.32 -8.11
N LEU A 56 5.85 -17.08 -7.62
CA LEU A 56 4.60 -16.35 -7.83
C LEU A 56 4.46 -15.81 -9.26
N THR A 57 5.58 -15.59 -9.94
CA THR A 57 5.62 -14.98 -11.28
C THR A 57 6.60 -15.73 -12.19
N ALA A 58 6.38 -15.62 -13.51
CA ALA A 58 7.14 -16.37 -14.48
C ALA A 58 8.60 -15.92 -14.66
N SER A 59 8.92 -14.67 -14.35
CA SER A 59 10.28 -14.12 -14.45
C SER A 59 10.45 -12.94 -13.48
N ARG A 60 11.70 -12.52 -13.26
CA ARG A 60 12.04 -11.36 -12.42
C ARG A 60 11.56 -10.04 -13.03
N GLU A 61 11.54 -9.93 -14.36
CA GLU A 61 11.06 -8.75 -15.08
C GLU A 61 9.54 -8.59 -14.93
N SER A 62 8.82 -9.70 -14.78
CA SER A 62 7.37 -9.71 -14.53
C SER A 62 7.06 -10.09 -13.09
N SER A 63 7.70 -9.45 -12.12
CA SER A 63 7.68 -9.88 -10.73
C SER A 63 7.03 -8.87 -9.78
N VAL A 64 6.89 -9.30 -8.53
CA VAL A 64 6.34 -8.55 -7.42
C VAL A 64 7.18 -8.79 -6.16
N ASN A 65 7.34 -7.74 -5.36
CA ASN A 65 7.80 -7.85 -3.99
C ASN A 65 6.80 -7.20 -3.02
N PHE A 66 7.00 -7.37 -1.73
CA PHE A 66 6.03 -7.04 -0.70
C PHE A 66 6.63 -6.13 0.36
N THR A 67 5.94 -5.04 0.69
CA THR A 67 6.24 -4.14 1.81
C THR A 67 6.20 -4.90 3.14
N PRO A 68 7.20 -4.78 4.01
CA PRO A 68 7.24 -5.46 5.31
C PRO A 68 6.34 -4.75 6.34
N LEU A 69 5.02 -4.84 6.20
CA LEU A 69 4.04 -4.09 7.01
C LEU A 69 4.17 -4.31 8.51
N HIS A 70 4.64 -5.49 8.94
CA HIS A 70 4.86 -5.86 10.34
C HIS A 70 6.04 -5.14 10.97
N ALA A 71 7.01 -4.72 10.17
CA ALA A 71 8.24 -4.07 10.62
C ALA A 71 8.21 -2.54 10.51
N LEU A 72 7.04 -1.97 10.19
CA LEU A 72 6.87 -0.53 9.98
C LEU A 72 5.89 0.05 11.00
N ASP A 73 6.21 1.24 11.48
CA ASP A 73 5.34 2.06 12.32
C ASP A 73 4.83 3.30 11.56
N GLY A 74 3.83 3.98 12.15
CA GLY A 74 3.20 5.14 11.54
C GLY A 74 2.41 4.78 10.27
N ILE A 75 2.28 5.76 9.37
CA ILE A 75 1.47 5.63 8.13
C ILE A 75 2.29 5.82 6.86
N ILE A 76 3.53 6.30 6.95
CA ILE A 76 4.38 6.56 5.79
C ILE A 76 5.36 5.42 5.59
N THR A 77 5.34 4.84 4.41
CA THR A 77 6.27 3.79 4.01
C THR A 77 7.58 4.41 3.51
N PRO A 78 8.75 4.03 4.05
CA PRO A 78 10.04 4.42 3.48
C PRO A 78 10.15 4.03 2.00
N ASN A 79 10.71 4.89 1.15
CA ASN A 79 10.75 4.66 -0.30
C ASN A 79 11.40 3.33 -0.69
N GLY A 80 12.47 2.94 0.01
CA GLY A 80 13.15 1.67 -0.22
C GLY A 80 12.35 0.42 0.17
N LEU A 81 11.24 0.58 0.90
CA LEU A 81 10.38 -0.52 1.35
C LEU A 81 9.00 -0.53 0.68
N CYS A 82 8.72 0.41 -0.22
CA CYS A 82 7.51 0.41 -1.04
C CYS A 82 7.50 -0.81 -1.98
N PHE A 83 6.43 -1.57 -2.01
CA PHE A 83 6.33 -2.72 -2.91
C PHE A 83 6.53 -2.34 -4.38
N GLU A 84 6.98 -3.29 -5.15
CA GLU A 84 7.11 -3.20 -6.61
C GLU A 84 6.24 -4.24 -7.29
N ARG A 85 5.68 -3.87 -8.44
CA ARG A 85 5.05 -4.79 -9.39
C ARG A 85 5.40 -4.34 -10.80
N HIS A 86 6.07 -5.20 -11.55
CA HIS A 86 6.50 -4.95 -12.92
C HIS A 86 5.85 -5.96 -13.89
N HIS A 87 5.71 -5.58 -15.15
CA HIS A 87 5.24 -6.46 -16.23
C HIS A 87 6.36 -6.79 -17.22
N SER A 88 7.40 -5.93 -17.28
CA SER A 88 8.54 -6.07 -18.20
C SER A 88 9.82 -5.41 -17.67
N GLY A 89 10.02 -5.46 -16.36
CA GLY A 89 11.19 -4.87 -15.69
C GLY A 89 11.03 -3.39 -15.39
N ILE A 90 12.16 -2.76 -15.08
CA ILE A 90 12.27 -1.36 -14.69
C ILE A 90 12.82 -0.60 -15.89
N ALA A 91 12.12 0.44 -16.33
CA ALA A 91 12.60 1.32 -17.37
C ALA A 91 13.64 2.30 -16.80
N GLU A 92 14.79 2.40 -17.47
CA GLU A 92 15.81 3.42 -17.20
C GLU A 92 15.64 4.58 -18.18
N ILE A 93 15.24 5.73 -17.68
CA ILE A 93 14.90 6.89 -18.51
C ILE A 93 15.82 8.06 -18.14
N ASP A 94 16.57 8.54 -19.11
CA ASP A 94 17.29 9.81 -19.00
C ASP A 94 16.27 10.97 -18.90
N PRO A 95 16.23 11.73 -17.81
CA PRO A 95 15.26 12.81 -17.64
C PRO A 95 15.41 13.93 -18.69
N ALA A 96 16.59 14.11 -19.27
CA ALA A 96 16.80 15.08 -20.35
C ALA A 96 16.08 14.67 -21.66
N GLN A 97 15.92 13.34 -21.86
CA GLN A 97 15.22 12.79 -23.03
C GLN A 97 13.73 12.52 -22.75
N TYR A 98 13.30 12.63 -21.51
CA TYR A 98 11.91 12.37 -21.15
C TYR A 98 10.94 13.30 -21.87
N ARG A 99 9.87 12.72 -22.43
CA ARG A 99 8.76 13.44 -23.05
C ARG A 99 7.43 12.83 -22.66
N LEU A 100 6.46 13.69 -22.35
CA LEU A 100 5.06 13.32 -22.16
C LEU A 100 4.22 13.94 -23.27
N MET A 101 3.54 13.12 -24.05
CA MET A 101 2.61 13.56 -25.09
C MET A 101 1.17 13.55 -24.57
N ILE A 102 0.41 14.59 -24.89
CA ILE A 102 -1.06 14.63 -24.77
C ILE A 102 -1.64 14.80 -26.15
N ASN A 103 -2.49 13.89 -26.58
CA ASN A 103 -3.09 13.88 -27.93
C ASN A 103 -4.52 13.30 -27.93
N GLY A 104 -5.13 13.14 -29.09
CA GLY A 104 -6.50 12.65 -29.27
C GLY A 104 -7.53 13.77 -29.30
N LEU A 105 -8.61 13.67 -28.54
CA LEU A 105 -9.68 14.68 -28.48
C LEU A 105 -9.28 15.92 -27.69
N VAL A 106 -8.20 16.58 -28.11
CA VAL A 106 -7.70 17.85 -27.57
C VAL A 106 -7.59 18.89 -28.66
N ASN A 107 -7.71 20.17 -28.30
CA ASN A 107 -7.56 21.29 -29.23
C ASN A 107 -6.11 21.48 -29.68
N LYS A 108 -5.16 21.28 -28.76
CA LYS A 108 -3.73 21.40 -28.98
C LYS A 108 -3.05 20.09 -28.52
N PRO A 109 -2.59 19.23 -29.43
CA PRO A 109 -1.65 18.17 -29.03
C PRO A 109 -0.38 18.82 -28.46
N LEU A 110 0.04 18.36 -27.29
CA LEU A 110 1.17 18.94 -26.54
C LEU A 110 2.22 17.87 -26.23
N VAL A 111 3.46 18.29 -26.16
CA VAL A 111 4.59 17.49 -25.67
C VAL A 111 5.30 18.28 -24.58
N PHE A 112 5.43 17.69 -23.42
CA PHE A 112 6.10 18.29 -22.26
C PHE A 112 7.43 17.59 -21.99
N THR A 113 8.46 18.37 -21.68
CA THR A 113 9.67 17.90 -21.01
C THR A 113 9.43 17.78 -19.52
N LEU A 114 10.36 17.16 -18.79
CA LEU A 114 10.30 17.17 -17.32
C LEU A 114 10.35 18.60 -16.76
N GLU A 115 11.19 19.45 -17.35
CA GLU A 115 11.32 20.86 -16.95
C GLU A 115 10.01 21.63 -17.14
N ASP A 116 9.30 21.41 -18.25
CA ASP A 116 7.99 22.02 -18.48
C ASP A 116 6.99 21.64 -17.42
N LEU A 117 6.93 20.34 -17.06
CA LEU A 117 6.05 19.85 -15.98
C LEU A 117 6.39 20.50 -14.65
N MET A 118 7.66 20.71 -14.34
CA MET A 118 8.10 21.31 -13.09
C MET A 118 7.78 22.81 -12.96
N ARG A 119 7.38 23.47 -14.04
CA ARG A 119 6.91 24.88 -14.05
C ARG A 119 5.46 25.03 -13.66
N PHE A 120 4.66 23.98 -13.73
CA PHE A 120 3.26 24.00 -13.29
C PHE A 120 3.14 24.07 -11.75
N PRO A 121 2.04 24.63 -11.23
CA PRO A 121 1.73 24.56 -9.80
C PRO A 121 1.71 23.10 -9.31
N ARG A 122 2.49 22.81 -8.28
CA ARG A 122 2.60 21.47 -7.71
C ARG A 122 1.94 21.38 -6.36
N VAL A 123 1.51 20.18 -6.02
CA VAL A 123 0.90 19.86 -4.72
C VAL A 123 1.62 18.68 -4.06
N ASN A 124 1.52 18.61 -2.74
CA ASN A 124 1.96 17.47 -1.94
C ASN A 124 0.73 16.78 -1.37
N ARG A 125 0.60 15.46 -1.56
CA ARG A 125 -0.54 14.68 -1.09
C ARG A 125 -0.06 13.33 -0.56
N VAL A 126 -0.59 12.91 0.57
CA VAL A 126 -0.36 11.57 1.12
C VAL A 126 -1.45 10.66 0.63
N TYR A 127 -1.06 9.60 -0.09
CA TYR A 127 -1.98 8.60 -0.62
C TYR A 127 -1.41 7.20 -0.44
N PHE A 128 -2.30 6.22 -0.24
CA PHE A 128 -1.92 4.84 -0.40
C PHE A 128 -1.97 4.42 -1.87
N LEU A 129 -1.13 3.47 -2.23
CA LEU A 129 -1.20 2.71 -3.48
C LEU A 129 -1.31 1.25 -3.13
N GLU A 130 -2.34 0.57 -3.64
CA GLU A 130 -2.57 -0.86 -3.46
C GLU A 130 -2.70 -1.55 -4.81
N CYS A 131 -2.03 -2.68 -4.99
CA CYS A 131 -2.21 -3.54 -6.16
C CYS A 131 -3.60 -4.22 -6.10
N ALA A 132 -4.32 -4.26 -7.20
CA ALA A 132 -5.61 -4.95 -7.27
C ALA A 132 -5.55 -6.42 -6.82
N ALA A 133 -4.39 -7.08 -6.98
CA ALA A 133 -4.16 -8.46 -6.57
C ALA A 133 -3.68 -8.61 -5.10
N ASN A 134 -3.63 -7.53 -4.32
CA ASN A 134 -3.27 -7.60 -2.90
C ASN A 134 -4.26 -8.49 -2.15
N SER A 135 -3.76 -9.48 -1.40
CA SER A 135 -4.54 -10.57 -0.79
C SER A 135 -5.20 -11.54 -1.80
N GLY A 136 -4.78 -11.52 -3.07
CA GLY A 136 -5.38 -12.38 -4.11
C GLY A 136 -5.26 -13.87 -3.83
N MET A 137 -4.21 -14.32 -3.14
CA MET A 137 -4.04 -15.73 -2.76
C MET A 137 -5.06 -16.18 -1.69
N GLU A 138 -5.57 -15.26 -0.89
CA GLU A 138 -6.51 -15.53 0.19
C GLU A 138 -7.96 -15.80 -0.28
N TRP A 139 -8.25 -15.67 -1.58
CA TRP A 139 -9.55 -16.05 -2.16
C TRP A 139 -9.91 -17.53 -1.94
N ARG A 140 -8.90 -18.39 -1.87
CA ARG A 140 -9.06 -19.84 -1.76
C ARG A 140 -8.70 -20.39 -0.39
N GLY A 141 -8.88 -19.57 0.65
CA GLY A 141 -8.53 -19.89 2.03
C GLY A 141 -7.17 -19.31 2.44
N ALA A 142 -6.75 -19.63 3.65
CA ALA A 142 -5.46 -19.20 4.20
C ALA A 142 -4.31 -19.87 3.44
N GLN A 143 -3.58 -19.11 2.63
CA GLN A 143 -2.53 -19.62 1.74
C GLN A 143 -1.13 -19.20 2.20
N LEU A 144 -0.94 -17.96 2.60
CA LEU A 144 0.36 -17.38 2.92
C LEU A 144 0.43 -17.00 4.39
N ASN A 145 1.55 -17.31 5.04
CA ASN A 145 1.71 -17.04 6.46
C ASN A 145 2.41 -15.71 6.70
N GLY A 146 1.63 -14.68 7.02
CA GLY A 146 2.13 -13.37 7.43
C GLY A 146 1.59 -12.19 6.65
N CYS A 147 1.45 -11.05 7.33
CA CYS A 147 0.84 -9.85 6.75
C CYS A 147 1.65 -9.25 5.59
N GLN A 148 2.97 -9.46 5.53
CA GLN A 148 3.79 -9.04 4.41
C GLN A 148 3.35 -9.72 3.10
N PHE A 149 3.08 -11.02 3.11
CA PHE A 149 2.69 -11.77 1.91
C PHE A 149 1.20 -11.63 1.59
N THR A 150 0.36 -11.61 2.61
CA THR A 150 -1.08 -11.52 2.41
C THR A 150 -1.52 -10.10 2.01
N HIS A 151 -0.86 -9.05 2.54
CA HIS A 151 -1.29 -7.65 2.40
C HIS A 151 -0.18 -6.69 1.97
N GLY A 152 1.06 -7.15 1.75
CA GLY A 152 2.21 -6.27 1.51
C GLY A 152 2.28 -5.62 0.13
N MET A 153 1.31 -5.84 -0.77
CA MET A 153 1.21 -5.06 -2.01
C MET A 153 0.43 -3.76 -1.79
N VAL A 154 0.76 -3.07 -0.69
CA VAL A 154 0.28 -1.72 -0.36
C VAL A 154 1.43 -0.91 0.23
N HIS A 155 1.47 0.38 -0.08
CA HIS A 155 2.30 1.37 0.60
C HIS A 155 1.57 2.72 0.67
N CYS A 156 2.00 3.59 1.58
CA CYS A 156 1.46 4.93 1.72
C CYS A 156 2.61 5.93 1.79
N VAL A 157 2.59 6.94 0.92
CA VAL A 157 3.68 7.91 0.78
C VAL A 157 3.14 9.30 0.44
N MET A 158 3.97 10.31 0.64
CA MET A 158 3.69 11.66 0.17
C MET A 158 4.20 11.83 -1.28
N TYR A 159 3.27 11.96 -2.22
CA TYR A 159 3.57 12.31 -3.61
C TYR A 159 3.64 13.81 -3.80
N THR A 160 4.65 14.28 -4.56
CA THR A 160 4.72 15.66 -5.05
C THR A 160 4.59 15.64 -6.57
N GLY A 161 3.64 16.38 -7.10
CA GLY A 161 3.37 16.41 -8.54
C GLY A 161 2.43 17.51 -8.96
N VAL A 162 2.11 17.53 -10.25
CA VAL A 162 1.20 18.48 -10.88
C VAL A 162 -0.18 17.86 -11.01
N PRO A 163 -1.28 18.56 -10.65
CA PRO A 163 -2.64 18.08 -10.91
C PRO A 163 -2.81 17.84 -12.44
N LEU A 164 -3.25 16.62 -12.80
CA LEU A 164 -3.42 16.22 -14.20
C LEU A 164 -4.35 17.15 -14.95
N LYS A 165 -5.38 17.68 -14.29
CA LYS A 165 -6.34 18.62 -14.87
C LYS A 165 -5.68 19.84 -15.49
N LEU A 166 -4.60 20.37 -14.92
CA LEU A 166 -3.93 21.56 -15.44
C LEU A 166 -3.34 21.33 -16.82
N LEU A 167 -2.80 20.13 -17.08
CA LEU A 167 -2.25 19.77 -18.37
C LEU A 167 -3.37 19.50 -19.40
N LEU A 168 -4.47 18.88 -18.96
CA LEU A 168 -5.64 18.63 -19.81
C LEU A 168 -6.34 19.95 -20.18
N GLU A 169 -6.42 20.90 -19.25
CA GLU A 169 -6.92 22.26 -19.51
C GLU A 169 -6.03 23.02 -20.50
N GLU A 170 -4.70 22.92 -20.37
CA GLU A 170 -3.77 23.54 -21.32
C GLU A 170 -3.90 22.95 -22.73
N ALA A 171 -4.09 21.63 -22.85
CA ALA A 171 -4.34 20.96 -24.12
C ALA A 171 -5.72 21.34 -24.71
N GLY A 172 -6.67 21.71 -23.86
CA GLY A 172 -8.04 22.07 -24.22
C GLY A 172 -8.84 20.86 -24.71
N LEU A 173 -9.76 20.39 -23.88
CA LEU A 173 -10.59 19.21 -24.21
C LEU A 173 -11.63 19.55 -25.28
N LYS A 174 -11.79 18.68 -26.28
CA LYS A 174 -12.88 18.78 -27.28
C LYS A 174 -14.19 18.21 -26.72
N PRO A 175 -15.34 18.61 -27.27
CA PRO A 175 -16.61 17.96 -26.97
C PRO A 175 -16.53 16.45 -27.18
N GLY A 176 -17.06 15.67 -26.22
CA GLY A 176 -17.01 14.22 -26.26
C GLY A 176 -15.74 13.61 -25.67
N ALA A 177 -14.79 14.38 -25.16
CA ALA A 177 -13.61 13.91 -24.45
C ALA A 177 -13.97 13.33 -23.07
N ASN A 178 -14.32 12.05 -23.03
CA ASN A 178 -14.83 11.38 -21.83
C ASN A 178 -13.83 10.44 -21.15
N TRP A 179 -12.72 10.14 -21.82
CA TRP A 179 -11.73 9.16 -21.37
C TRP A 179 -10.31 9.62 -21.65
N VAL A 180 -9.38 9.13 -20.81
CA VAL A 180 -7.94 9.27 -21.00
C VAL A 180 -7.31 7.89 -20.93
N MET A 181 -6.40 7.57 -21.85
CA MET A 181 -5.56 6.38 -21.81
C MET A 181 -4.13 6.78 -21.48
N PRO A 182 -3.69 6.68 -20.24
CA PRO A 182 -2.29 6.77 -19.87
C PRO A 182 -1.52 5.56 -20.38
N GLU A 183 -0.32 5.79 -20.93
CA GLU A 183 0.59 4.76 -21.44
C GLU A 183 1.98 4.91 -20.82
N GLY A 184 2.53 3.81 -20.31
CA GLY A 184 3.86 3.73 -19.73
C GLY A 184 4.97 3.59 -20.78
N GLY A 185 6.18 3.97 -20.38
CA GLY A 185 7.39 3.89 -21.21
C GLY A 185 8.16 2.58 -21.07
N ASP A 186 7.65 1.60 -20.34
CA ASP A 186 8.21 0.25 -20.25
C ASP A 186 7.85 -0.57 -21.51
N SER A 187 8.54 -1.68 -21.74
CA SER A 187 8.28 -2.52 -22.93
C SER A 187 6.91 -3.22 -22.92
N SER A 188 6.23 -3.26 -21.78
CA SER A 188 4.81 -3.67 -21.70
C SER A 188 3.87 -2.60 -22.24
N ALA A 189 4.31 -1.35 -22.33
CA ALA A 189 3.47 -0.19 -22.65
C ALA A 189 2.17 -0.19 -21.81
N MET A 190 2.31 -0.41 -20.48
CA MET A 190 1.19 -0.52 -19.57
C MET A 190 0.20 0.61 -19.78
N ASN A 191 -1.06 0.26 -20.00
CA ASN A 191 -2.11 1.25 -20.27
C ASN A 191 -3.45 0.79 -19.70
N ARG A 192 -4.32 1.73 -19.36
CA ARG A 192 -5.67 1.53 -18.82
C ARG A 192 -6.57 2.70 -19.21
N SER A 193 -7.85 2.44 -19.38
CA SER A 193 -8.83 3.50 -19.58
C SER A 193 -9.17 4.18 -18.27
N LEU A 194 -8.97 5.49 -18.19
CA LEU A 194 -9.30 6.33 -17.04
C LEU A 194 -10.45 7.27 -17.44
N PRO A 195 -11.59 7.28 -16.72
CA PRO A 195 -12.65 8.25 -16.97
C PRO A 195 -12.15 9.69 -16.80
N MET A 196 -12.57 10.59 -17.68
CA MET A 196 -12.18 12.00 -17.65
C MET A 196 -12.55 12.67 -16.33
N GLU A 197 -13.70 12.33 -15.76
CA GLU A 197 -14.15 12.83 -14.46
C GLU A 197 -13.06 12.56 -13.38
N LYS A 198 -12.55 11.33 -13.30
CA LYS A 198 -11.49 10.99 -12.36
C LYS A 198 -10.16 11.69 -12.69
N ALA A 199 -9.83 11.83 -13.97
CA ALA A 199 -8.60 12.51 -14.42
C ALA A 199 -8.60 13.99 -14.03
N LEU A 200 -9.76 14.64 -14.02
CA LEU A 200 -9.93 16.05 -13.67
C LEU A 200 -10.13 16.31 -12.17
N ASP A 201 -10.42 15.26 -11.38
CA ASP A 201 -10.63 15.40 -9.94
C ASP A 201 -9.30 15.48 -9.16
N ASP A 202 -8.69 14.36 -8.86
CA ASP A 202 -7.58 14.27 -7.90
C ASP A 202 -6.30 13.61 -8.44
N CYS A 203 -6.26 13.27 -9.73
CA CYS A 203 -5.10 12.65 -10.35
C CYS A 203 -3.90 13.60 -10.42
N LEU A 204 -2.69 13.05 -10.22
CA LEU A 204 -1.44 13.80 -10.27
C LEU A 204 -0.45 13.16 -11.26
N LEU A 205 0.39 13.98 -11.88
CA LEU A 205 1.64 13.55 -12.48
C LEU A 205 2.75 13.80 -11.46
N ALA A 206 3.14 12.76 -10.74
CA ALA A 206 4.12 12.85 -9.67
C ALA A 206 5.54 12.62 -10.18
N PHE A 207 6.48 13.41 -9.66
CA PHE A 207 7.92 13.31 -9.91
C PHE A 207 8.76 13.20 -8.65
N LYS A 208 8.13 13.28 -7.44
CA LYS A 208 8.76 13.03 -6.14
C LYS A 208 7.89 12.16 -5.25
N MET A 209 8.54 11.46 -4.33
CA MET A 209 7.96 10.57 -3.34
C MET A 209 8.71 10.74 -2.02
N ASN A 210 8.00 11.09 -0.93
CA ASN A 210 8.57 11.39 0.38
C ASN A 210 9.76 12.39 0.36
N GLY A 211 9.67 13.43 -0.52
CA GLY A 211 10.67 14.49 -0.63
C GLY A 211 11.85 14.20 -1.56
N GLU A 212 12.14 12.94 -1.91
CA GLU A 212 13.16 12.58 -2.90
C GLU A 212 12.56 12.41 -4.30
N ALA A 213 13.39 12.35 -5.35
CA ALA A 213 12.93 11.95 -6.68
C ALA A 213 12.33 10.55 -6.62
N LEU A 214 11.41 10.25 -7.55
CA LEU A 214 10.94 8.87 -7.72
C LEU A 214 12.13 7.94 -7.92
N ARG A 215 12.10 6.75 -7.32
CA ARG A 215 13.07 5.71 -7.65
C ARG A 215 12.72 5.08 -9.00
N PRO A 216 13.68 4.53 -9.76
CA PRO A 216 13.41 3.91 -11.05
C PRO A 216 12.26 2.91 -11.01
N GLU A 217 12.26 2.01 -10.01
CA GLU A 217 11.22 1.00 -9.80
C GLU A 217 9.84 1.59 -9.47
N GLN A 218 9.78 2.83 -8.99
CA GLN A 218 8.56 3.56 -8.68
C GLN A 218 8.09 4.48 -9.82
N GLY A 219 8.82 4.50 -10.97
CA GLY A 219 8.39 5.20 -12.18
C GLY A 219 9.12 6.51 -12.48
N TYR A 220 10.41 6.64 -12.08
CA TYR A 220 11.23 7.80 -12.46
C TYR A 220 11.27 7.99 -13.98
N PRO A 221 11.16 9.22 -14.54
CA PRO A 221 11.09 10.49 -13.82
C PRO A 221 9.67 10.94 -13.46
N VAL A 222 8.62 10.37 -14.06
CA VAL A 222 7.22 10.78 -13.84
C VAL A 222 6.30 9.56 -13.86
N ARG A 223 5.38 9.52 -12.91
CA ARG A 223 4.29 8.54 -12.87
C ARG A 223 2.93 9.20 -12.74
N LEU A 224 1.89 8.50 -13.18
CA LEU A 224 0.51 8.85 -12.86
C LEU A 224 0.16 8.35 -11.46
N VAL A 225 -0.54 9.19 -10.69
CA VAL A 225 -1.14 8.91 -9.38
C VAL A 225 -2.65 9.02 -9.52
N VAL A 226 -3.38 7.96 -9.16
CA VAL A 226 -4.85 7.87 -9.26
C VAL A 226 -5.42 7.51 -7.87
N PRO A 227 -5.60 8.48 -6.97
CA PRO A 227 -5.85 8.25 -5.56
C PRO A 227 -7.07 7.38 -5.30
N GLY A 228 -6.89 6.35 -4.43
CA GLY A 228 -7.96 5.44 -4.03
C GLY A 228 -8.32 4.34 -5.04
N TRP A 229 -7.74 4.37 -6.25
CA TRP A 229 -8.01 3.39 -7.28
C TRP A 229 -6.89 2.34 -7.38
N GLU A 230 -7.20 1.20 -7.99
CA GLU A 230 -6.30 0.06 -8.14
C GLU A 230 -4.95 0.42 -8.78
N GLY A 231 -3.87 -0.18 -8.25
CA GLY A 231 -2.49 0.20 -8.59
C GLY A 231 -2.11 0.09 -10.06
N ASN A 232 -2.81 -0.72 -10.86
CA ASN A 232 -2.55 -0.84 -12.30
C ASN A 232 -2.93 0.43 -13.09
N LEU A 233 -3.77 1.31 -12.54
CA LEU A 233 -4.08 2.63 -13.10
C LEU A 233 -2.98 3.67 -12.82
N TRP A 234 -2.11 3.42 -11.84
CA TRP A 234 -1.02 4.31 -11.47
C TRP A 234 0.19 4.08 -12.37
N VAL A 235 0.01 4.37 -13.68
CA VAL A 235 0.99 4.07 -14.72
C VAL A 235 2.34 4.73 -14.42
N LYS A 236 3.40 3.90 -14.35
CA LYS A 236 4.80 4.31 -14.17
C LYS A 236 5.41 4.73 -15.50
N TRP A 237 6.49 5.56 -15.44
CA TRP A 237 7.22 5.98 -16.64
C TRP A 237 6.29 6.56 -17.71
N ILE A 238 5.30 7.33 -17.29
CA ILE A 238 4.23 7.78 -18.18
C ILE A 238 4.79 8.58 -19.36
N ARG A 239 4.46 8.18 -20.58
CA ARG A 239 4.94 8.82 -21.83
C ARG A 239 3.83 9.42 -22.69
N ARG A 240 2.59 8.96 -22.53
CA ARG A 240 1.46 9.43 -23.32
C ARG A 240 0.15 9.43 -22.54
N LEU A 241 -0.67 10.43 -22.84
CA LEU A 241 -2.06 10.56 -22.43
C LEU A 241 -2.89 10.75 -23.70
N GLU A 242 -3.60 9.73 -24.13
CA GLU A 242 -4.50 9.82 -25.28
C GLU A 242 -5.92 10.08 -24.79
N VAL A 243 -6.54 11.15 -25.28
CA VAL A 243 -7.91 11.56 -24.93
C VAL A 243 -8.88 11.01 -25.94
N GLY A 244 -9.96 10.36 -25.48
CA GLY A 244 -10.96 9.71 -26.33
C GLY A 244 -12.39 9.87 -25.84
N ASP A 245 -13.35 9.42 -26.66
CA ASP A 245 -14.79 9.48 -26.37
C ASP A 245 -15.34 8.24 -25.64
N ARG A 246 -14.58 7.16 -25.62
CA ARG A 246 -14.94 5.85 -25.05
C ARG A 246 -13.71 5.14 -24.49
N PRO A 247 -13.89 4.12 -23.62
CA PRO A 247 -12.76 3.33 -23.12
C PRO A 247 -12.15 2.50 -24.24
N TRP A 248 -10.82 2.32 -24.17
CA TRP A 248 -10.09 1.37 -25.03
C TRP A 248 -10.26 -0.04 -24.48
N GLN A 249 -10.26 -1.03 -25.32
CA GLN A 249 -10.23 -2.42 -24.91
C GLN A 249 -8.79 -2.92 -24.85
N ALA A 250 -8.01 -2.30 -23.96
CA ALA A 250 -6.62 -2.63 -23.80
C ALA A 250 -6.43 -4.07 -23.24
N ARG A 251 -5.24 -4.65 -23.42
CA ARG A 251 -4.92 -5.98 -22.88
C ARG A 251 -5.21 -6.07 -21.38
N GLU A 252 -4.87 -5.05 -20.63
CA GLU A 252 -5.03 -5.00 -19.18
C GLU A 252 -6.49 -4.73 -18.74
N GLU A 253 -7.42 -4.70 -19.67
CA GLU A 253 -8.86 -4.51 -19.43
C GLU A 253 -9.70 -5.66 -19.98
N THR A 254 -9.07 -6.59 -20.69
CA THR A 254 -9.75 -7.72 -21.33
C THR A 254 -9.21 -9.08 -20.86
N SER A 255 -7.89 -9.23 -20.75
CA SER A 255 -7.22 -10.46 -20.29
C SER A 255 -6.78 -10.41 -18.83
N LYS A 256 -6.74 -9.22 -18.22
CA LYS A 256 -6.31 -8.95 -16.83
C LYS A 256 -7.30 -7.99 -16.18
N TYR A 257 -7.24 -7.89 -14.85
CA TYR A 257 -8.01 -6.94 -14.04
C TYR A 257 -9.52 -6.95 -14.34
N THR A 258 -10.02 -8.14 -14.65
CA THR A 258 -11.44 -8.46 -14.79
C THR A 258 -11.78 -9.58 -13.82
N ASP A 259 -12.94 -9.52 -13.20
CA ASP A 259 -13.43 -10.56 -12.29
C ASP A 259 -14.49 -11.42 -12.97
N LEU A 260 -14.36 -12.73 -12.87
CA LEU A 260 -15.41 -13.66 -13.27
C LEU A 260 -16.43 -13.79 -12.13
N LEU A 261 -17.62 -13.26 -12.35
CA LEU A 261 -18.71 -13.32 -11.39
C LEU A 261 -19.37 -14.71 -11.38
N ALA A 262 -20.09 -15.04 -10.29
CA ALA A 262 -20.80 -16.31 -10.13
C ALA A 262 -21.83 -16.61 -11.27
N ASN A 263 -22.37 -15.56 -11.89
CA ASN A 263 -23.31 -15.70 -13.03
C ASN A 263 -22.62 -15.86 -14.39
N GLY A 264 -21.31 -16.10 -14.43
CA GLY A 264 -20.52 -16.29 -15.64
C GLY A 264 -20.18 -15.01 -16.42
N LYS A 265 -20.58 -13.84 -15.92
CA LYS A 265 -20.24 -12.54 -16.54
C LYS A 265 -18.90 -12.02 -16.01
N ALA A 266 -18.16 -11.29 -16.83
CA ALA A 266 -16.95 -10.59 -16.41
C ALA A 266 -17.30 -9.19 -15.93
N ARG A 267 -16.85 -8.84 -14.71
CA ARG A 267 -16.83 -7.46 -14.22
C ARG A 267 -15.55 -6.80 -14.71
N ARG A 268 -15.68 -5.78 -15.54
CA ARG A 268 -14.62 -4.91 -15.99
C ARG A 268 -14.74 -3.57 -15.26
N PHE A 269 -13.70 -2.88 -14.94
CA PHE A 269 -13.74 -1.58 -14.27
C PHE A 269 -14.29 -1.61 -12.83
N THR A 270 -13.60 -2.30 -11.95
CA THR A 270 -13.86 -2.19 -10.50
C THR A 270 -13.26 -0.89 -9.95
N TRP A 271 -12.06 -0.52 -10.38
CA TRP A 271 -11.28 0.68 -10.11
C TRP A 271 -11.00 0.97 -8.63
N ALA A 272 -12.02 1.42 -7.87
CA ALA A 272 -11.82 1.81 -6.48
C ALA A 272 -11.43 0.62 -5.60
N MET A 273 -10.48 0.83 -4.69
CA MET A 273 -10.08 -0.13 -3.67
C MET A 273 -11.01 0.02 -2.47
N ASP A 274 -11.82 -1.01 -2.22
CA ASP A 274 -12.76 -1.02 -1.10
C ASP A 274 -12.04 -1.01 0.25
N THR A 275 -12.77 -0.60 1.29
CA THR A 275 -12.29 -0.51 2.67
C THR A 275 -11.67 -1.82 3.14
N LYS A 276 -10.46 -1.74 3.70
CA LYS A 276 -9.65 -2.89 4.10
C LYS A 276 -8.82 -2.60 5.34
N SER A 277 -8.56 -3.63 6.14
CA SER A 277 -7.65 -3.57 7.27
C SER A 277 -6.90 -4.88 7.44
N VAL A 278 -5.76 -4.81 8.11
CA VAL A 278 -4.97 -5.98 8.53
C VAL A 278 -4.27 -5.69 9.85
N ILE A 279 -4.23 -6.67 10.74
CA ILE A 279 -3.42 -6.65 11.96
C ILE A 279 -1.98 -6.95 11.56
N THR A 280 -1.04 -6.09 11.96
CA THR A 280 0.40 -6.22 11.68
C THR A 280 1.16 -6.82 12.85
N SER A 281 0.64 -6.66 14.09
CA SER A 281 1.13 -7.29 15.32
C SER A 281 -0.02 -7.42 16.34
N PRO A 282 -0.20 -8.61 17.00
CA PRO A 282 0.47 -9.88 16.70
C PRO A 282 0.15 -10.40 15.30
N SER A 283 1.15 -11.00 14.65
CA SER A 283 1.03 -11.60 13.32
C SER A 283 2.05 -12.75 13.20
N PRO A 284 2.00 -13.58 12.17
CA PRO A 284 2.98 -14.65 11.99
C PRO A 284 4.45 -14.22 12.03
N GLN A 285 4.75 -12.98 11.60
CA GLN A 285 6.11 -12.42 11.72
C GLN A 285 6.37 -11.73 13.06
N MET A 286 5.33 -11.44 13.84
CA MET A 286 5.40 -10.73 15.11
C MET A 286 4.60 -11.49 16.18
N PRO A 287 5.06 -12.69 16.61
CA PRO A 287 4.38 -13.49 17.62
C PRO A 287 4.41 -12.82 19.00
N ILE A 288 3.55 -13.27 19.90
CA ILE A 288 3.59 -12.82 21.29
C ILE A 288 4.71 -13.57 22.01
N THR A 289 5.79 -12.86 22.39
CA THR A 289 7.00 -13.45 23.00
C THR A 289 7.18 -13.12 24.48
N HIS A 290 6.41 -12.16 25.01
CA HIS A 290 6.56 -11.69 26.39
C HIS A 290 5.78 -12.53 27.44
N GLY A 291 5.08 -13.60 27.00
CA GLY A 291 4.22 -14.39 27.89
C GLY A 291 2.88 -13.71 28.19
N LYS A 292 2.24 -14.12 29.28
CA LYS A 292 0.95 -13.54 29.72
C LYS A 292 1.11 -12.10 30.16
N GLY A 293 0.08 -11.29 29.96
CA GLY A 293 0.03 -9.90 30.41
C GLY A 293 -0.48 -8.92 29.35
N ALA A 294 -0.22 -7.66 29.58
CA ALA A 294 -0.63 -6.57 28.70
C ALA A 294 -0.02 -6.73 27.29
N THR A 295 -0.87 -6.75 26.30
CA THR A 295 -0.53 -6.97 24.89
C THR A 295 -1.15 -5.88 24.05
N VAL A 296 -0.37 -5.35 23.10
CA VAL A 296 -0.84 -4.34 22.16
C VAL A 296 -1.04 -4.98 20.78
N LEU A 297 -2.26 -4.89 20.28
CA LEU A 297 -2.58 -5.20 18.90
C LEU A 297 -2.47 -3.92 18.07
N THR A 298 -1.73 -3.96 16.96
CA THR A 298 -1.65 -2.86 16.01
C THR A 298 -1.91 -3.33 14.59
N GLY A 299 -2.41 -2.42 13.76
CA GLY A 299 -2.67 -2.73 12.35
C GLY A 299 -2.85 -1.48 11.50
N LEU A 300 -3.15 -1.72 10.24
CA LEU A 300 -3.35 -0.73 9.22
C LEU A 300 -4.74 -0.85 8.61
N ALA A 301 -5.36 0.29 8.28
CA ALA A 301 -6.64 0.36 7.59
C ALA A 301 -6.62 1.45 6.51
N TRP A 302 -7.31 1.22 5.38
CA TRP A 302 -7.39 2.17 4.27
C TRP A 302 -8.68 1.98 3.47
N SER A 303 -9.07 3.02 2.71
CA SER A 303 -10.19 2.97 1.76
C SER A 303 -9.93 3.88 0.57
N GLY A 304 -10.24 3.39 -0.62
CA GLY A 304 -10.22 4.18 -1.85
C GLY A 304 -11.36 5.19 -1.97
N HIS A 305 -12.37 5.05 -1.10
CA HIS A 305 -13.55 5.92 -1.09
C HIS A 305 -13.40 7.14 -0.16
N GLY A 306 -12.33 7.16 0.67
CA GLY A 306 -12.10 8.31 1.55
C GLY A 306 -11.32 7.98 2.81
N THR A 307 -11.76 8.51 3.93
CA THR A 307 -11.13 8.41 5.25
C THR A 307 -11.69 7.22 6.03
N ILE A 308 -10.84 6.51 6.78
CA ILE A 308 -11.29 5.53 7.76
C ILE A 308 -11.90 6.26 8.97
N LYS A 309 -13.11 5.92 9.32
CA LYS A 309 -13.83 6.53 10.47
C LYS A 309 -13.74 5.68 11.72
N ARG A 310 -13.65 4.36 11.55
CA ARG A 310 -13.65 3.43 12.67
C ARG A 310 -12.93 2.14 12.27
N VAL A 311 -12.25 1.55 13.22
CA VAL A 311 -11.75 0.18 13.12
C VAL A 311 -12.26 -0.58 14.34
N ASP A 312 -12.94 -1.70 14.11
CA ASP A 312 -13.28 -2.65 15.14
C ASP A 312 -12.27 -3.80 15.12
N VAL A 313 -11.94 -4.29 16.29
CA VAL A 313 -11.07 -5.47 16.50
C VAL A 313 -11.76 -6.49 17.38
N THR A 314 -11.43 -7.75 17.16
CA THR A 314 -11.85 -8.87 18.00
C THR A 314 -10.65 -9.74 18.32
N ILE A 315 -10.66 -10.37 19.49
CA ILE A 315 -9.66 -11.35 19.93
C ILE A 315 -10.26 -12.76 20.07
N ASP A 316 -11.55 -12.91 19.79
CA ASP A 316 -12.33 -14.14 19.99
C ASP A 316 -13.05 -14.63 18.71
N GLY A 317 -12.57 -14.23 17.56
CA GLY A 317 -13.08 -14.69 16.26
C GLY A 317 -14.42 -14.07 15.85
N GLY A 318 -14.65 -12.82 16.24
CA GLY A 318 -15.84 -12.07 15.84
C GLY A 318 -17.04 -12.18 16.77
N ARG A 319 -16.91 -12.85 17.91
CA ARG A 319 -17.99 -12.94 18.91
C ARG A 319 -18.23 -11.62 19.62
N ASN A 320 -17.12 -10.93 19.95
CA ASN A 320 -17.16 -9.60 20.55
C ASN A 320 -16.23 -8.66 19.78
N TRP A 321 -16.75 -7.46 19.46
CA TRP A 321 -16.00 -6.44 18.74
C TRP A 321 -15.78 -5.22 19.61
N HIS A 322 -14.57 -4.69 19.58
CA HIS A 322 -14.14 -3.52 20.33
C HIS A 322 -13.60 -2.45 19.39
N VAL A 323 -13.86 -1.18 19.71
CA VAL A 323 -13.36 -0.08 18.91
C VAL A 323 -11.87 0.11 19.18
N ALA A 324 -11.06 0.05 18.14
CA ALA A 324 -9.64 0.36 18.20
C ALA A 324 -9.40 1.88 18.15
N ARG A 325 -8.33 2.35 18.79
CA ARG A 325 -7.87 3.73 18.68
C ARG A 325 -7.14 3.92 17.35
N ILE A 326 -7.61 4.85 16.53
CA ILE A 326 -6.89 5.30 15.33
C ILE A 326 -5.88 6.36 15.76
N ASP A 327 -4.63 6.25 15.29
CA ASP A 327 -3.53 7.14 15.63
C ASP A 327 -3.05 7.94 14.42
N GLY A 328 -2.56 9.16 14.68
CA GLY A 328 -2.02 10.04 13.66
C GLY A 328 -3.09 10.82 12.88
N PRO A 329 -2.69 11.47 11.79
CA PRO A 329 -3.60 12.30 11.01
C PRO A 329 -4.61 11.45 10.24
N SER A 330 -5.87 11.89 10.23
CA SER A 330 -6.94 11.29 9.44
C SER A 330 -6.93 11.90 8.04
N LEU A 331 -6.37 11.19 7.07
CA LEU A 331 -6.22 11.65 5.69
C LEU A 331 -7.04 10.78 4.74
N SER A 332 -7.78 11.43 3.83
CA SER A 332 -8.57 10.73 2.81
C SER A 332 -7.64 9.97 1.85
N LYS A 333 -8.03 8.74 1.52
CA LYS A 333 -7.28 7.86 0.59
C LYS A 333 -5.82 7.62 1.02
N ALA A 334 -5.60 7.58 2.34
CA ALA A 334 -4.33 7.26 2.98
C ALA A 334 -4.49 6.09 3.95
N VAL A 335 -3.37 5.52 4.38
CA VAL A 335 -3.38 4.50 5.42
C VAL A 335 -3.62 5.14 6.79
N HIS A 336 -4.32 4.44 7.65
CA HIS A 336 -4.53 4.77 9.05
C HIS A 336 -3.95 3.67 9.93
N ARG A 337 -3.19 4.05 10.95
CA ARG A 337 -2.68 3.11 11.96
C ARG A 337 -3.68 3.02 13.10
N PHE A 338 -3.94 1.80 13.59
CA PHE A 338 -4.80 1.58 14.76
C PHE A 338 -4.13 0.71 15.80
N TYR A 339 -4.58 0.87 17.06
CA TYR A 339 -4.09 0.16 18.23
C TYR A 339 -5.25 -0.30 19.09
N TYR A 340 -5.09 -1.48 19.73
CA TYR A 340 -5.98 -2.00 20.73
C TYR A 340 -5.18 -2.72 21.81
N GLU A 341 -5.42 -2.39 23.07
CA GLU A 341 -4.73 -2.94 24.22
C GLU A 341 -5.62 -3.99 24.89
N PHE A 342 -5.06 -5.16 25.24
CA PHE A 342 -5.78 -6.21 25.94
C PHE A 342 -4.85 -7.01 26.85
N GLU A 343 -5.42 -7.70 27.83
CA GLU A 343 -4.70 -8.64 28.70
C GLU A 343 -4.76 -10.04 28.08
N TRP A 344 -3.60 -10.59 27.75
CA TRP A 344 -3.50 -11.97 27.28
C TRP A 344 -3.23 -12.93 28.46
N ASP A 345 -4.10 -13.91 28.65
CA ASP A 345 -4.02 -14.90 29.74
C ASP A 345 -3.35 -16.23 29.31
N GLY A 346 -2.80 -16.29 28.09
CA GLY A 346 -2.17 -17.49 27.53
C GLY A 346 -3.14 -18.46 26.86
N ARG A 347 -4.42 -18.13 26.75
CA ARG A 347 -5.38 -18.94 25.99
C ARG A 347 -5.26 -18.64 24.49
N PRO A 348 -5.60 -19.62 23.63
CA PRO A 348 -5.69 -19.38 22.19
C PRO A 348 -6.65 -18.25 21.86
N LEU A 349 -6.27 -17.42 20.87
CA LEU A 349 -7.05 -16.28 20.36
C LEU A 349 -7.28 -16.39 18.86
N TYR A 350 -8.32 -15.70 18.38
CA TYR A 350 -8.57 -15.46 16.97
C TYR A 350 -8.70 -13.96 16.75
N LEU A 351 -7.64 -13.35 16.22
CA LEU A 351 -7.54 -11.92 16.05
C LEU A 351 -8.06 -11.51 14.67
N GLN A 352 -8.96 -10.52 14.64
CA GLN A 352 -9.47 -9.93 13.40
C GLN A 352 -9.58 -8.41 13.55
N SER A 353 -9.52 -7.70 12.43
CA SER A 353 -9.88 -6.29 12.33
C SER A 353 -10.88 -6.06 11.21
N ARG A 354 -11.73 -5.06 11.39
CA ARG A 354 -12.77 -4.65 10.46
C ARG A 354 -12.79 -3.12 10.37
N ALA A 355 -12.51 -2.57 9.20
CA ALA A 355 -12.53 -1.14 8.99
C ALA A 355 -13.89 -0.66 8.45
N ILE A 356 -14.24 0.59 8.79
CA ILE A 356 -15.42 1.30 8.34
C ILE A 356 -14.95 2.67 7.85
N ASP A 357 -15.28 3.03 6.62
CA ASP A 357 -14.92 4.30 6.03
C ASP A 357 -16.01 5.39 6.19
N GLU A 358 -15.73 6.57 5.69
CA GLU A 358 -16.64 7.72 5.79
C GLU A 358 -17.93 7.58 4.97
N THR A 359 -18.01 6.64 4.03
CA THR A 359 -19.24 6.32 3.30
C THR A 359 -20.16 5.40 4.09
N GLY A 360 -19.66 4.83 5.20
CA GLY A 360 -20.35 3.83 5.99
C GLY A 360 -20.15 2.40 5.48
N TYR A 361 -19.29 2.20 4.46
CA TYR A 361 -18.95 0.85 4.00
C TYR A 361 -18.15 0.11 5.08
N VAL A 362 -18.61 -1.09 5.39
CA VAL A 362 -17.99 -2.00 6.37
C VAL A 362 -17.24 -3.09 5.63
N GLN A 363 -15.98 -3.32 6.01
CA GLN A 363 -15.17 -4.41 5.47
C GLN A 363 -15.89 -5.75 5.68
N PRO A 364 -16.14 -6.54 4.62
CA PRO A 364 -16.90 -7.78 4.69
C PRO A 364 -16.11 -8.95 5.27
N THR A 365 -16.80 -9.96 5.75
CA THR A 365 -16.24 -11.29 5.95
C THR A 365 -15.82 -11.91 4.60
N LYS A 366 -14.94 -12.93 4.62
CA LYS A 366 -14.56 -13.64 3.39
C LYS A 366 -15.76 -14.29 2.70
N ASP A 367 -16.73 -14.78 3.47
CA ASP A 367 -17.94 -15.40 2.94
C ASP A 367 -18.88 -14.40 2.26
N GLU A 368 -19.08 -13.23 2.87
CA GLU A 368 -19.86 -12.14 2.25
C GLU A 368 -19.19 -11.65 0.96
N LEU A 369 -17.87 -11.55 0.96
CA LEU A 369 -17.10 -11.17 -0.21
C LEU A 369 -17.24 -12.20 -1.34
N ARG A 370 -17.11 -13.50 -1.05
CA ARG A 370 -17.31 -14.58 -2.04
C ARG A 370 -18.71 -14.61 -2.60
N LYS A 371 -19.73 -14.40 -1.75
CA LYS A 371 -21.14 -14.29 -2.22
C LYS A 371 -21.33 -13.15 -3.22
N SER A 372 -20.64 -12.02 -3.03
CA SER A 372 -20.80 -10.83 -3.88
C SER A 372 -19.95 -10.87 -5.15
N ARG A 373 -18.74 -11.46 -5.11
CA ARG A 373 -17.76 -11.44 -6.22
C ARG A 373 -17.55 -12.80 -6.88
N GLY A 374 -18.00 -13.90 -6.27
CA GLY A 374 -17.71 -15.27 -6.71
C GLY A 374 -16.34 -15.75 -6.20
N GLU A 375 -16.05 -17.03 -6.40
CA GLU A 375 -14.85 -17.70 -5.88
C GLU A 375 -13.66 -17.69 -6.87
N ASN A 376 -13.89 -17.28 -8.12
CA ASN A 376 -12.89 -17.31 -9.17
C ASN A 376 -12.13 -16.00 -9.36
N SER A 377 -12.34 -15.02 -8.49
CA SER A 377 -11.59 -13.76 -8.48
C SER A 377 -10.17 -13.96 -7.96
N ILE A 378 -9.26 -13.08 -8.38
CA ILE A 378 -7.93 -12.90 -7.77
C ILE A 378 -7.69 -11.44 -7.38
N TYR A 379 -8.61 -10.55 -7.74
CA TYR A 379 -8.50 -9.11 -7.53
C TYR A 379 -9.48 -8.65 -6.45
N HIS A 380 -9.20 -7.47 -5.89
CA HIS A 380 -10.09 -6.75 -4.96
C HIS A 380 -10.53 -7.59 -3.74
N ASN A 381 -9.62 -8.40 -3.17
CA ASN A 381 -9.88 -9.08 -1.92
C ASN A 381 -9.74 -8.12 -0.75
N ASN A 382 -10.86 -7.72 -0.15
CA ASN A 382 -10.91 -6.92 1.07
C ASN A 382 -11.58 -7.67 2.24
N GLY A 383 -11.68 -8.99 2.17
CA GLY A 383 -12.23 -9.83 3.24
C GLY A 383 -11.41 -9.74 4.54
N ILE A 384 -12.10 -9.84 5.67
CA ILE A 384 -11.49 -9.83 7.00
C ILE A 384 -10.44 -10.94 7.09
N GLN A 385 -9.22 -10.58 7.53
CA GLN A 385 -8.12 -11.51 7.79
C GLN A 385 -8.16 -12.01 9.22
N THR A 386 -7.91 -13.31 9.42
CA THR A 386 -7.85 -13.91 10.75
C THR A 386 -6.44 -14.41 11.07
N TRP A 387 -5.94 -14.06 12.25
CA TRP A 387 -4.75 -14.65 12.85
C TRP A 387 -5.13 -15.49 14.05
N ALA A 388 -4.76 -16.77 14.06
CA ALA A 388 -4.89 -17.63 15.24
C ALA A 388 -3.61 -17.55 16.08
N VAL A 389 -3.73 -17.26 17.36
CA VAL A 389 -2.64 -17.28 18.33
C VAL A 389 -2.83 -18.52 19.21
N ASN A 390 -1.81 -19.36 19.30
CA ASN A 390 -1.83 -20.52 20.18
C ASN A 390 -1.38 -20.16 21.61
N ALA A 391 -1.38 -21.13 22.53
CA ALA A 391 -1.02 -20.91 23.93
C ALA A 391 0.47 -20.52 24.13
N ASP A 392 1.33 -20.78 23.16
CA ASP A 392 2.75 -20.42 23.18
C ASP A 392 3.03 -19.06 22.55
N GLY A 393 1.98 -18.36 22.09
CA GLY A 393 2.07 -17.06 21.44
C GLY A 393 2.42 -17.11 19.94
N VAL A 394 2.57 -18.30 19.36
CA VAL A 394 2.78 -18.46 17.92
C VAL A 394 1.52 -18.08 17.15
N VAL A 395 1.70 -17.37 16.05
CA VAL A 395 0.58 -16.83 15.25
C VAL A 395 0.56 -17.48 13.87
N GLU A 396 -0.62 -17.89 13.42
CA GLU A 396 -0.82 -18.51 12.11
C GLU A 396 -1.97 -17.86 11.34
N ASN A 397 -1.85 -17.90 10.01
CA ASN A 397 -2.95 -17.52 9.12
C ASN A 397 -3.98 -18.63 9.08
N VAL A 398 -5.21 -18.30 9.43
CA VAL A 398 -6.33 -19.25 9.39
C VAL A 398 -7.56 -18.60 8.74
N GLU A 399 -8.46 -19.45 8.29
CA GLU A 399 -9.80 -19.03 7.89
C GLU A 399 -10.79 -19.61 8.89
N ILE A 400 -11.66 -18.76 9.41
CA ILE A 400 -12.80 -19.15 10.25
C ILE A 400 -14.09 -18.75 9.56
N SER A 401 -15.06 -19.64 9.56
CA SER A 401 -16.41 -19.44 9.00
C SER A 401 -17.29 -18.60 9.92
#